data_1bbf7d571a1ba79c9d5f0e3fe516f821
#
_entry.id   1bbf7d571a1ba79c9d5f0e3fe516f821
#
_cell.length_a   1.000
_cell.length_b   1.000
_cell.length_c   1.000
_cell.angle_alpha   90.00
_cell.angle_beta   90.00
_cell.angle_gamma   90.00
#
_symmetry.space_group_name_H-M   'P 1'
#
loop_
_entity.id
_entity.type
_entity.pdbx_description
1 polymer ?
#
loop_
_entity_poly.entity_id
_entity_poly.type
_entity_poly.pdbx_seq_one_letter_code
_entity_poly.pdbx_strand_id
1 'polypeptide(L)'
;MGYDKNVNVSRYVHGKSNREQLGTQQTNLTRRKKMGFDLYSLGNHKTEDGEYFRNNVWWWRRLADFVCTHTGVVEEKDKPEWQSNGGHEVSEEQAMRIAKQLKALIKDGTVSKAIQEVEDEMAKAEENNKFVERCHEMLREKVEKETGKENLAPADYPKEDHDTWDWIQSKYSYGSSYPFTMENVERFIEFCEQSNGFRIC
;
A
#
# COMPACT_ATOMS: atom_id res chain seq x y z
N MET A 1 -60.95 62.41 8.87
CA MET A 1 -61.38 62.15 7.51
C MET A 1 -60.29 61.42 6.82
N GLY A 2 -60.41 60.26 6.39
CA GLY A 2 -61.43 59.30 6.07
C GLY A 2 -60.80 57.93 6.04
N TYR A 3 -61.58 57.00 6.33
CA TYR A 3 -61.36 55.54 6.31
C TYR A 3 -60.93 55.05 4.92
N ASP A 4 -60.11 53.98 4.81
CA ASP A 4 -60.70 52.78 4.23
C ASP A 4 -59.89 51.54 4.58
N LYS A 5 -60.65 50.49 4.94
CA LYS A 5 -60.27 49.11 5.21
C LYS A 5 -60.13 48.39 3.87
N ASN A 6 -59.16 47.46 3.78
CA ASN A 6 -59.45 46.21 3.09
C ASN A 6 -58.63 45.07 3.65
N VAL A 7 -59.33 44.23 4.34
CA VAL A 7 -58.98 42.89 4.76
C VAL A 7 -59.03 42.04 3.50
N ASN A 8 -57.95 41.29 3.23
CA ASN A 8 -58.06 40.15 2.33
C ASN A 8 -57.43 38.92 2.97
N VAL A 9 -58.33 38.06 3.39
CA VAL A 9 -58.08 36.72 3.86
C VAL A 9 -57.94 35.84 2.64
N SER A 10 -56.81 35.14 2.46
CA SER A 10 -56.81 33.98 1.60
C SER A 10 -55.67 33.00 1.86
N ARG A 11 -56.09 31.86 2.32
CA ARG A 11 -55.64 30.51 2.01
C ARG A 11 -54.28 30.05 2.51
N TYR A 12 -54.36 29.30 3.60
CA TYR A 12 -53.52 28.15 3.89
C TYR A 12 -53.40 27.24 2.66
N VAL A 13 -52.19 27.16 2.10
CA VAL A 13 -51.81 26.08 1.23
C VAL A 13 -50.77 25.26 1.98
N HIS A 14 -51.11 24.02 2.25
CA HIS A 14 -50.24 23.01 2.79
C HIS A 14 -49.01 22.87 1.88
N GLY A 15 -47.87 23.43 2.28
CA GLY A 15 -46.58 23.19 1.70
C GLY A 15 -46.07 21.86 2.25
N LYS A 16 -45.99 20.87 1.40
CA LYS A 16 -45.35 19.57 1.67
C LYS A 16 -43.95 19.78 2.22
N SER A 17 -43.67 19.04 3.29
CA SER A 17 -42.41 18.91 3.98
C SER A 17 -41.22 18.76 3.01
N ASN A 18 -40.30 19.75 3.04
CA ASN A 18 -38.96 19.68 2.43
C ASN A 18 -38.04 18.70 3.15
N ARG A 19 -38.54 17.51 3.57
CA ARG A 19 -37.75 16.47 4.23
C ARG A 19 -37.31 15.34 3.31
N GLU A 20 -37.62 15.38 2.02
CA GLU A 20 -37.29 14.31 1.08
C GLU A 20 -36.18 14.62 0.04
N GLN A 21 -35.48 15.73 0.16
CA GLN A 21 -34.36 16.04 -0.74
C GLN A 21 -32.98 16.08 -0.05
N LEU A 22 -32.84 15.52 1.16
CA LEU A 22 -31.56 15.26 1.82
C LEU A 22 -31.16 13.80 1.71
N GLY A 23 -31.67 13.15 0.68
CA GLY A 23 -31.26 11.79 0.30
C GLY A 23 -30.10 11.85 -0.71
N THR A 24 -28.99 11.28 -0.31
CA THR A 24 -27.86 10.87 -1.16
C THR A 24 -26.99 11.99 -1.75
N GLN A 25 -26.42 12.85 -0.94
CA GLN A 25 -25.01 13.14 -1.16
C GLN A 25 -24.22 11.89 -0.69
N GLN A 26 -24.16 10.88 -1.55
CA GLN A 26 -23.07 9.90 -1.49
C GLN A 26 -21.78 10.72 -1.55
N THR A 27 -21.16 10.87 -0.41
CA THR A 27 -19.77 11.28 -0.31
C THR A 27 -18.99 10.27 -1.13
N ASN A 28 -18.63 10.65 -2.35
CA ASN A 28 -17.55 10.09 -3.11
C ASN A 28 -16.25 10.41 -2.36
N LEU A 29 -16.11 9.88 -1.16
CA LEU A 29 -14.84 9.55 -0.58
C LEU A 29 -14.24 8.55 -1.57
N THR A 30 -13.47 9.07 -2.51
CA THR A 30 -12.56 8.27 -3.31
C THR A 30 -11.78 7.44 -2.32
N ARG A 31 -12.26 6.21 -2.12
CA ARG A 31 -11.56 5.17 -1.40
C ARG A 31 -10.25 5.05 -2.13
N ARG A 32 -9.18 5.70 -1.64
CA ARG A 32 -7.83 5.47 -2.12
C ARG A 32 -7.68 3.97 -2.05
N LYS A 33 -7.71 3.29 -3.20
CA LYS A 33 -7.39 1.87 -3.27
C LYS A 33 -6.00 1.78 -2.64
N LYS A 34 -5.93 1.30 -1.40
CA LYS A 34 -4.65 0.97 -0.81
C LYS A 34 -4.09 -0.09 -1.74
N MET A 35 -3.03 0.24 -2.46
CA MET A 35 -2.34 -0.73 -3.31
C MET A 35 -1.87 -1.87 -2.42
N GLY A 36 -2.43 -3.04 -2.62
CA GLY A 36 -2.15 -4.23 -1.84
C GLY A 36 -2.46 -5.46 -2.64
N PHE A 37 -2.02 -6.59 -2.14
CA PHE A 37 -2.38 -7.91 -2.62
C PHE A 37 -3.39 -8.51 -1.64
N ASP A 38 -4.50 -8.92 -2.18
CA ASP A 38 -5.59 -9.57 -1.48
C ASP A 38 -5.62 -11.03 -1.93
N LEU A 39 -5.48 -11.97 -1.00
CA LEU A 39 -5.53 -13.40 -1.26
C LEU A 39 -6.81 -13.97 -0.67
N TYR A 40 -7.57 -14.66 -1.50
CA TYR A 40 -8.85 -15.26 -1.10
C TYR A 40 -8.78 -16.78 -1.23
N SER A 41 -9.30 -17.49 -0.25
CA SER A 41 -9.46 -18.94 -0.33
C SER A 41 -10.29 -19.34 -1.55
N LEU A 42 -9.93 -20.43 -2.22
CA LEU A 42 -10.65 -20.98 -3.37
C LEU A 42 -11.87 -21.81 -2.97
N GLY A 43 -12.01 -22.17 -1.72
CA GLY A 43 -13.09 -23.05 -1.27
C GLY A 43 -13.43 -22.85 0.21
N ASN A 44 -13.99 -23.89 0.84
CA ASN A 44 -14.30 -23.86 2.25
C ASN A 44 -13.00 -23.85 3.08
N HIS A 45 -12.64 -22.68 3.58
CA HIS A 45 -11.53 -22.51 4.51
C HIS A 45 -11.81 -23.26 5.84
N LYS A 46 -10.74 -23.67 6.53
CA LYS A 46 -10.84 -24.44 7.77
C LYS A 46 -11.14 -23.55 8.99
N THR A 47 -10.66 -22.31 8.94
CA THR A 47 -10.82 -21.28 9.98
C THR A 47 -10.99 -19.91 9.34
N GLU A 48 -11.38 -18.89 10.11
CA GLU A 48 -11.46 -17.50 9.64
C GLU A 48 -10.12 -17.00 9.08
N ASP A 49 -9.00 -17.41 9.67
CA ASP A 49 -7.64 -17.06 9.19
C ASP A 49 -7.31 -17.67 7.81
N GLY A 50 -7.99 -18.71 7.40
CA GLY A 50 -7.88 -19.33 6.09
C GLY A 50 -8.73 -18.68 5.00
N GLU A 51 -9.65 -17.78 5.35
CA GLU A 51 -10.55 -17.13 4.39
C GLU A 51 -9.81 -16.09 3.54
N TYR A 52 -9.00 -15.27 4.21
CA TYR A 52 -8.43 -14.06 3.61
C TYR A 52 -7.07 -13.70 4.21
N PHE A 53 -6.13 -13.38 3.32
CA PHE A 53 -4.83 -12.85 3.69
C PHE A 53 -4.55 -11.58 2.90
N ARG A 54 -4.03 -10.55 3.56
CA ARG A 54 -3.71 -9.29 2.91
C ARG A 54 -2.33 -8.79 3.31
N ASN A 55 -1.61 -8.33 2.29
CA ASN A 55 -0.42 -7.49 2.45
C ASN A 55 -0.53 -6.23 1.61
N ASN A 56 0.11 -5.13 2.02
CA ASN A 56 0.37 -4.07 1.08
C ASN A 56 1.39 -4.57 0.03
N VAL A 57 1.46 -3.88 -1.11
CA VAL A 57 2.27 -4.29 -2.26
C VAL A 57 3.75 -4.54 -1.92
N TRP A 58 4.30 -3.82 -0.94
CA TRP A 58 5.72 -3.89 -0.60
C TRP A 58 6.05 -5.07 0.30
N TRP A 59 5.21 -5.35 1.28
CA TRP A 59 5.30 -6.53 2.14
C TRP A 59 5.05 -7.81 1.35
N TRP A 60 4.08 -7.76 0.41
CA TRP A 60 3.78 -8.90 -0.44
C TRP A 60 4.96 -9.24 -1.35
N ARG A 61 5.54 -8.26 -2.03
CA ARG A 61 6.65 -8.52 -2.98
C ARG A 61 7.82 -9.24 -2.32
N ARG A 62 8.24 -8.80 -1.14
CA ARG A 62 9.32 -9.47 -0.39
C ARG A 62 8.95 -10.91 -0.02
N LEU A 63 7.73 -11.14 0.49
CA LEU A 63 7.24 -12.48 0.82
C LEU A 63 7.12 -13.37 -0.42
N ALA A 64 6.52 -12.86 -1.51
CA ALA A 64 6.36 -13.58 -2.77
C ALA A 64 7.71 -13.96 -3.38
N ASP A 65 8.68 -13.03 -3.43
CA ASP A 65 10.03 -13.31 -3.90
C ASP A 65 10.71 -14.40 -3.08
N PHE A 66 10.57 -14.34 -1.76
CA PHE A 66 11.13 -15.37 -0.87
C PHE A 66 10.48 -16.73 -1.14
N VAL A 67 9.16 -16.80 -1.22
CA VAL A 67 8.43 -18.04 -1.54
C VAL A 67 8.85 -18.60 -2.89
N CYS A 68 8.87 -17.75 -3.93
CA CYS A 68 9.24 -18.16 -5.29
C CYS A 68 10.69 -18.65 -5.41
N THR A 69 11.60 -18.14 -4.57
CA THR A 69 13.03 -18.45 -4.62
C THR A 69 13.38 -19.67 -3.80
N HIS A 70 12.80 -19.82 -2.59
CA HIS A 70 13.30 -20.75 -1.60
C HIS A 70 12.42 -22.00 -1.38
N THR A 71 11.12 -21.96 -1.75
CA THR A 71 10.25 -23.11 -1.46
C THR A 71 10.36 -24.24 -2.48
N GLY A 72 10.79 -23.95 -3.71
CA GLY A 72 10.82 -24.92 -4.80
C GLY A 72 9.43 -25.43 -5.24
N VAL A 73 8.35 -24.73 -4.84
CA VAL A 73 6.97 -25.11 -5.14
C VAL A 73 6.41 -24.33 -6.33
N VAL A 74 6.80 -23.07 -6.47
CA VAL A 74 6.36 -22.17 -7.53
C VAL A 74 7.19 -22.43 -8.78
N GLU A 75 6.54 -22.78 -9.88
CA GLU A 75 7.20 -22.99 -11.18
C GLU A 75 7.70 -21.66 -11.76
N GLU A 76 8.78 -21.68 -12.53
CA GLU A 76 9.38 -20.45 -13.13
C GLU A 76 8.36 -19.64 -13.96
N LYS A 77 7.48 -20.34 -14.70
CA LYS A 77 6.44 -19.69 -15.53
C LYS A 77 5.40 -18.93 -14.69
N ASP A 78 5.19 -19.33 -13.43
CA ASP A 78 4.17 -18.79 -12.53
C ASP A 78 4.70 -17.65 -11.63
N LYS A 79 6.02 -17.52 -11.50
CA LYS A 79 6.65 -16.46 -10.66
C LYS A 79 6.18 -15.04 -11.00
N PRO A 80 6.02 -14.64 -12.28
CA PRO A 80 5.49 -13.32 -12.63
C PRO A 80 4.07 -13.09 -12.11
N GLU A 81 3.23 -14.14 -12.05
CA GLU A 81 1.86 -14.06 -11.58
C GLU A 81 1.78 -13.81 -10.08
N TRP A 82 2.78 -14.24 -9.30
CA TRP A 82 2.90 -13.93 -7.88
C TRP A 82 3.18 -12.45 -7.60
N GLN A 83 3.65 -11.72 -8.60
CA GLN A 83 3.88 -10.27 -8.53
C GLN A 83 2.75 -9.45 -9.17
N SER A 84 1.67 -10.12 -9.59
CA SER A 84 0.53 -9.55 -10.30
C SER A 84 -0.77 -9.80 -9.53
N ASN A 85 -1.68 -8.82 -9.55
CA ASN A 85 -3.06 -8.97 -9.06
C ASN A 85 -3.96 -9.57 -10.16
N GLY A 86 -3.43 -10.52 -10.93
CA GLY A 86 -4.08 -11.11 -12.11
C GLY A 86 -5.07 -12.22 -11.81
N GLY A 87 -5.23 -12.62 -10.56
CA GLY A 87 -6.13 -13.71 -10.19
C GLY A 87 -5.48 -15.09 -10.29
N HIS A 88 -4.13 -15.18 -10.19
CA HIS A 88 -3.42 -16.47 -10.20
C HIS A 88 -3.91 -17.36 -9.06
N GLU A 89 -4.17 -18.64 -9.38
CA GLU A 89 -4.67 -19.63 -8.43
C GLU A 89 -3.55 -20.57 -7.98
N VAL A 90 -3.46 -20.75 -6.68
CA VAL A 90 -2.58 -21.71 -6.02
C VAL A 90 -3.44 -22.82 -5.42
N SER A 91 -3.23 -24.05 -5.83
CA SER A 91 -4.01 -25.20 -5.35
C SER A 91 -3.78 -25.46 -3.85
N GLU A 92 -4.71 -26.19 -3.20
CA GLU A 92 -4.55 -26.62 -1.80
C GLU A 92 -3.25 -27.40 -1.59
N GLU A 93 -2.92 -28.32 -2.51
CA GLU A 93 -1.68 -29.10 -2.42
C GLU A 93 -0.44 -28.19 -2.48
N GLN A 94 -0.43 -27.20 -3.39
CA GLN A 94 0.68 -26.24 -3.47
C GLN A 94 0.75 -25.38 -2.21
N ALA A 95 -0.37 -24.86 -1.70
CA ALA A 95 -0.42 -24.05 -0.47
C ALA A 95 0.15 -24.85 0.72
N MET A 96 -0.28 -26.09 0.90
CA MET A 96 0.23 -26.97 1.96
C MET A 96 1.74 -27.26 1.81
N ARG A 97 2.22 -27.44 0.59
CA ARG A 97 3.66 -27.62 0.32
C ARG A 97 4.46 -26.37 0.63
N ILE A 98 3.93 -25.18 0.27
CA ILE A 98 4.55 -23.89 0.61
C ILE A 98 4.66 -23.73 2.12
N ALA A 99 3.57 -23.95 2.86
CA ALA A 99 3.56 -23.88 4.33
C ALA A 99 4.60 -24.83 4.95
N LYS A 100 4.66 -26.07 4.47
CA LYS A 100 5.65 -27.06 4.94
C LYS A 100 7.09 -26.60 4.68
N GLN A 101 7.38 -26.09 3.49
CA GLN A 101 8.71 -25.60 3.15
C GLN A 101 9.10 -24.39 3.97
N LEU A 102 8.19 -23.39 4.12
CA LEU A 102 8.46 -22.22 4.93
C LEU A 102 8.75 -22.58 6.40
N LYS A 103 8.02 -23.54 6.99
CA LYS A 103 8.34 -24.06 8.34
C LYS A 103 9.74 -24.69 8.42
N ALA A 104 10.16 -25.40 7.38
CA ALA A 104 11.50 -25.95 7.33
C ALA A 104 12.57 -24.85 7.23
N LEU A 105 12.33 -23.82 6.39
CA LEU A 105 13.22 -22.67 6.22
C LEU A 105 13.29 -21.75 7.46
N ILE A 106 12.24 -21.73 8.28
CA ILE A 106 12.28 -21.09 9.61
C ILE A 106 13.22 -21.90 10.52
N LYS A 107 13.02 -23.22 10.56
CA LYS A 107 13.77 -24.11 11.46
C LYS A 107 15.26 -24.15 11.14
N ASP A 108 15.66 -24.10 9.88
CA ASP A 108 17.08 -24.12 9.46
C ASP A 108 17.75 -22.74 9.48
N GLY A 109 17.00 -21.66 9.81
CA GLY A 109 17.50 -20.31 9.92
C GLY A 109 17.52 -19.50 8.61
N THR A 110 17.10 -20.07 7.49
CA THR A 110 17.10 -19.39 6.18
C THR A 110 16.21 -18.15 6.20
N VAL A 111 15.02 -18.23 6.83
CA VAL A 111 14.13 -17.06 7.00
C VAL A 111 14.79 -15.97 7.83
N SER A 112 15.41 -16.33 8.97
CA SER A 112 16.09 -15.37 9.84
C SER A 112 17.26 -14.67 9.15
N LYS A 113 18.01 -15.41 8.32
CA LYS A 113 19.09 -14.84 7.52
C LYS A 113 18.55 -13.84 6.48
N ALA A 114 17.48 -14.19 5.77
CA ALA A 114 16.85 -13.30 4.81
C ALA A 114 16.28 -12.03 5.47
N ILE A 115 15.72 -12.14 6.68
CA ILE A 115 15.28 -10.99 7.46
C ILE A 115 16.46 -10.06 7.75
N GLN A 116 17.57 -10.59 8.25
CA GLN A 116 18.77 -9.82 8.56
C GLN A 116 19.34 -9.11 7.31
N GLU A 117 19.38 -9.80 6.16
CA GLU A 117 19.84 -9.22 4.91
C GLU A 117 18.96 -8.02 4.49
N VAL A 118 17.63 -8.13 4.65
CA VAL A 118 16.69 -7.03 4.37
C VAL A 118 16.88 -5.88 5.37
N GLU A 119 17.06 -6.17 6.65
CA GLU A 119 17.32 -5.14 7.68
C GLU A 119 18.63 -4.38 7.40
N ASP A 120 19.68 -5.08 6.98
CA ASP A 120 20.95 -4.47 6.59
C ASP A 120 20.82 -3.60 5.33
N GLU A 121 20.04 -4.04 4.34
CA GLU A 121 19.70 -3.23 3.16
C GLU A 121 18.92 -1.96 3.55
N MET A 122 17.94 -2.10 4.43
CA MET A 122 17.12 -0.98 4.92
C MET A 122 17.98 0.03 5.69
N ALA A 123 18.87 -0.42 6.55
CA ALA A 123 19.77 0.45 7.30
C ALA A 123 20.69 1.26 6.36
N LYS A 124 21.27 0.61 5.35
CA LYS A 124 22.10 1.28 4.32
C LYS A 124 21.28 2.30 3.51
N ALA A 125 20.04 1.92 3.13
CA ALA A 125 19.16 2.81 2.39
C ALA A 125 18.76 4.04 3.24
N GLU A 126 18.50 3.85 4.53
CA GLU A 126 18.18 4.95 5.46
C GLU A 126 19.38 5.90 5.63
N GLU A 127 20.60 5.37 5.78
CA GLU A 127 21.81 6.21 5.85
C GLU A 127 22.01 7.02 4.57
N ASN A 128 21.84 6.39 3.39
CA ASN A 128 21.88 7.07 2.11
C ASN A 128 20.80 8.16 2.00
N ASN A 129 19.57 7.88 2.44
CA ASN A 129 18.48 8.86 2.39
C ASN A 129 18.74 10.07 3.29
N LYS A 130 19.29 9.87 4.49
CA LYS A 130 19.74 10.97 5.35
C LYS A 130 20.81 11.84 4.69
N PHE A 131 21.67 11.26 3.86
CA PHE A 131 22.63 12.01 3.07
C PHE A 131 21.94 12.81 1.95
N VAL A 132 21.00 12.17 1.23
CA VAL A 132 20.21 12.83 0.18
C VAL A 132 19.41 14.02 0.74
N GLU A 133 18.77 13.84 1.89
CA GLU A 133 18.02 14.91 2.57
C GLU A 133 18.92 16.11 2.91
N ARG A 134 20.12 15.86 3.43
CA ARG A 134 21.10 16.94 3.68
C ARG A 134 21.51 17.66 2.40
N CYS A 135 21.70 16.92 1.30
CA CYS A 135 22.01 17.56 0.01
C CYS A 135 20.87 18.45 -0.49
N HIS A 136 19.62 18.00 -0.33
CA HIS A 136 18.45 18.84 -0.64
C HIS A 136 18.37 20.08 0.24
N GLU A 137 18.68 19.97 1.53
CA GLU A 137 18.71 21.10 2.44
C GLU A 137 19.75 22.13 2.04
N MET A 138 20.98 21.68 1.74
CA MET A 138 22.04 22.57 1.26
C MET A 138 21.68 23.25 -0.06
N LEU A 139 21.04 22.54 -1.00
CA LEU A 139 20.58 23.12 -2.25
C LEU A 139 19.49 24.17 -2.01
N ARG A 140 18.53 23.90 -1.12
CA ARG A 140 17.50 24.86 -0.74
C ARG A 140 18.11 26.15 -0.17
N GLU A 141 19.03 26.04 0.80
CA GLU A 141 19.71 27.19 1.38
C GLU A 141 20.47 28.02 0.33
N LYS A 142 21.12 27.35 -0.63
CA LYS A 142 21.78 28.02 -1.77
C LYS A 142 20.76 28.81 -2.59
N VAL A 143 19.66 28.18 -2.99
CA VAL A 143 18.62 28.81 -3.84
C VAL A 143 17.98 29.99 -3.11
N GLU A 144 17.67 29.86 -1.81
CA GLU A 144 17.11 30.95 -1.00
C GLU A 144 18.07 32.14 -0.93
N LYS A 145 19.35 31.90 -0.74
CA LYS A 145 20.39 32.93 -0.70
C LYS A 145 20.55 33.64 -2.06
N GLU A 146 20.51 32.91 -3.16
CA GLU A 146 20.72 33.46 -4.50
C GLU A 146 19.49 34.19 -5.04
N THR A 147 18.29 33.69 -4.74
CA THR A 147 17.02 34.27 -5.23
C THR A 147 16.42 35.30 -4.29
N GLY A 148 16.81 35.31 -3.01
CA GLY A 148 16.17 36.11 -1.95
C GLY A 148 14.74 35.69 -1.62
N LYS A 149 14.31 34.49 -2.04
CA LYS A 149 12.97 33.95 -1.83
C LYS A 149 13.07 32.72 -0.92
N GLU A 150 12.29 32.72 0.15
CA GLU A 150 12.20 31.60 1.09
C GLU A 150 11.12 30.60 0.64
N ASN A 151 11.30 29.32 0.98
CA ASN A 151 10.33 28.23 0.78
C ASN A 151 9.87 28.03 -0.67
N LEU A 152 10.76 28.25 -1.66
CA LEU A 152 10.47 27.91 -3.04
C LEU A 152 10.25 26.39 -3.20
N ALA A 153 9.22 26.02 -3.95
CA ALA A 153 9.08 24.63 -4.35
C ALA A 153 10.19 24.24 -5.35
N PRO A 154 10.68 22.98 -5.35
CA PRO A 154 11.71 22.56 -6.29
C PRO A 154 11.38 22.84 -7.77
N ALA A 155 10.09 22.78 -8.14
CA ALA A 155 9.62 23.12 -9.48
C ALA A 155 9.84 24.60 -9.87
N ASP A 156 10.00 25.49 -8.88
CA ASP A 156 10.21 26.94 -9.07
C ASP A 156 11.68 27.34 -8.95
N TYR A 157 12.58 26.38 -8.79
CA TYR A 157 14.03 26.63 -8.74
C TYR A 157 14.55 27.12 -10.10
N PRO A 158 15.63 27.91 -10.13
CA PRO A 158 16.39 28.14 -11.36
C PRO A 158 16.71 26.80 -12.04
N LYS A 159 16.74 26.80 -13.37
CA LYS A 159 16.86 25.54 -14.14
C LYS A 159 18.02 24.64 -13.70
N GLU A 160 19.20 25.22 -13.45
CA GLU A 160 20.39 24.46 -13.04
C GLU A 160 20.23 23.84 -11.65
N ASP A 161 19.55 24.54 -10.75
CA ASP A 161 19.25 24.05 -9.40
C ASP A 161 18.15 23.00 -9.41
N HIS A 162 17.16 23.13 -10.30
CA HIS A 162 16.15 22.11 -10.53
C HIS A 162 16.80 20.81 -11.08
N ASP A 163 17.67 20.93 -12.09
CA ASP A 163 18.41 19.78 -12.64
C ASP A 163 19.28 19.11 -11.54
N THR A 164 19.86 19.91 -10.65
CA THR A 164 20.62 19.42 -9.48
C THR A 164 19.71 18.72 -8.47
N TRP A 165 18.53 19.28 -8.20
CA TRP A 165 17.53 18.67 -7.31
C TRP A 165 17.08 17.31 -7.85
N ASP A 166 16.76 17.20 -9.15
CA ASP A 166 16.38 15.95 -9.80
C ASP A 166 17.50 14.90 -9.69
N TRP A 167 18.74 15.32 -9.89
CA TRP A 167 19.90 14.43 -9.74
C TRP A 167 20.04 13.92 -8.32
N ILE A 168 19.94 14.78 -7.30
CA ILE A 168 19.97 14.40 -5.89
C ILE A 168 18.80 13.45 -5.58
N GLN A 169 17.59 13.79 -6.01
CA GLN A 169 16.39 12.98 -5.79
C GLN A 169 16.50 11.59 -6.43
N SER A 170 17.20 11.48 -7.57
CA SER A 170 17.44 10.19 -8.21
C SER A 170 18.29 9.22 -7.38
N LYS A 171 18.97 9.69 -6.33
CA LYS A 171 19.76 8.89 -5.39
C LYS A 171 18.97 8.41 -4.18
N TYR A 172 17.75 8.91 -4.01
CA TYR A 172 16.88 8.49 -2.92
C TYR A 172 16.47 7.02 -3.08
N SER A 173 16.62 6.23 -2.02
CA SER A 173 16.27 4.81 -2.00
C SER A 173 14.91 4.59 -1.33
N TYR A 174 13.94 4.15 -2.11
CA TYR A 174 12.61 3.77 -1.59
C TYR A 174 12.59 2.39 -0.92
N GLY A 175 13.68 1.61 -1.05
CA GLY A 175 13.81 0.27 -0.48
C GLY A 175 13.84 0.22 1.05
N SER A 176 14.12 1.36 1.73
CA SER A 176 14.17 1.46 3.19
C SER A 176 12.82 1.23 3.89
N SER A 177 11.71 1.16 3.15
CA SER A 177 10.37 1.07 3.72
C SER A 177 9.71 -0.30 3.57
N TYR A 178 10.46 -1.34 3.17
CA TYR A 178 9.88 -2.63 2.78
C TYR A 178 10.43 -3.79 3.60
N PRO A 179 9.93 -4.00 4.83
CA PRO A 179 10.43 -5.02 5.71
C PRO A 179 10.03 -6.43 5.24
N PHE A 180 10.88 -7.40 5.56
CA PHE A 180 10.55 -8.82 5.55
C PHE A 180 10.62 -9.30 7.00
N THR A 181 9.51 -9.84 7.56
CA THR A 181 9.45 -10.16 8.99
C THR A 181 8.98 -11.58 9.25
N MET A 182 9.42 -12.14 10.34
CA MET A 182 9.00 -13.48 10.78
C MET A 182 7.48 -13.55 10.94
N GLU A 183 6.88 -12.55 11.57
CA GLU A 183 5.42 -12.48 11.77
C GLU A 183 4.64 -12.57 10.44
N ASN A 184 5.11 -11.87 9.40
CA ASN A 184 4.44 -11.93 8.10
C ASN A 184 4.56 -13.32 7.45
N VAL A 185 5.69 -13.99 7.62
CA VAL A 185 5.92 -15.35 7.13
C VAL A 185 5.04 -16.35 7.90
N GLU A 186 4.96 -16.25 9.22
CA GLU A 186 4.14 -17.11 10.06
C GLU A 186 2.65 -16.97 9.75
N ARG A 187 2.15 -15.74 9.61
CA ARG A 187 0.76 -15.48 9.19
C ARG A 187 0.45 -16.06 7.81
N PHE A 188 1.41 -15.98 6.89
CA PHE A 188 1.22 -16.56 5.55
C PHE A 188 1.23 -18.09 5.59
N ILE A 189 2.05 -18.70 6.45
CA ILE A 189 2.03 -20.16 6.68
C ILE A 189 0.64 -20.57 7.19
N GLU A 190 0.11 -19.89 8.20
CA GLU A 190 -1.20 -20.19 8.77
C GLU A 190 -2.30 -20.08 7.72
N PHE A 191 -2.31 -19.00 6.92
CA PHE A 191 -3.22 -18.85 5.81
C PHE A 191 -3.13 -20.01 4.81
N CYS A 192 -1.92 -20.40 4.40
CA CYS A 192 -1.70 -21.53 3.48
C CYS A 192 -2.23 -22.86 4.02
N GLU A 193 -2.13 -23.10 5.33
CA GLU A 193 -2.60 -24.33 5.98
C GLU A 193 -4.12 -24.35 6.18
N GLN A 194 -4.75 -23.20 6.30
CA GLN A 194 -6.17 -23.07 6.62
C GLN A 194 -7.03 -22.79 5.38
N SER A 195 -6.46 -22.24 4.32
CA SER A 195 -7.14 -22.07 3.03
C SER A 195 -7.22 -23.40 2.26
N ASN A 196 -8.21 -23.57 1.42
CA ASN A 196 -8.28 -24.69 0.46
C ASN A 196 -7.64 -24.29 -0.89
N GLY A 197 -6.38 -23.84 -0.85
CA GLY A 197 -5.80 -23.10 -1.93
C GLY A 197 -6.28 -21.64 -1.95
N PHE A 198 -5.66 -20.80 -2.77
CA PHE A 198 -6.00 -19.37 -2.79
C PHE A 198 -5.79 -18.73 -4.16
N ARG A 199 -6.43 -17.58 -4.33
CA ARG A 199 -6.26 -16.70 -5.51
C ARG A 199 -5.60 -15.41 -5.10
N ILE A 200 -4.61 -14.96 -5.88
CA ILE A 200 -3.88 -13.69 -5.70
C ILE A 200 -4.57 -12.60 -6.53
N CYS A 201 -5.11 -11.54 -5.85
CA CYS A 201 -5.92 -10.46 -6.45
C CYS A 201 -5.38 -9.06 -6.11
#